data_93aafa78d892c4aef470f294464d3b90
#
_entry.id   93aafa78d892c4aef470f294464d3b90
#
_cell.length_a   1.000
_cell.length_b   1.000
_cell.length_c   1.000
_cell.angle_alpha   90.00
_cell.angle_beta   90.00
_cell.angle_gamma   90.00
#
_symmetry.space_group_name_H-M   'P 1'
#
loop_
_entity.id
_entity.type
_entity.pdbx_description
1 polymer ?
#
loop_
_entity_poly.entity_id
_entity_poly.type
_entity_poly.pdbx_seq_one_letter_code
_entity_poly.pdbx_strand_id
1 'polypeptide(L)'
;MKKLTLTSRDETIALGEKIGRQLAAGDVLVLDGDLGAGKTTFTKGLAKGLDIPDLIKSPTFTIIREYQDGRLPLYHRDAYRRENGGAEDLGLEEYFDSDGVSVVEWAEFVEDELPDDFLAIHFKRTDDDNTRVLEFEPHGDHFSKLVQDVVA
;
A
#
# COMPACT_ATOMS: atom_id res chain seq x y z
N MET A 1 -5.19 5.86 -15.84
CA MET A 1 -4.06 5.44 -14.98
C MET A 1 -2.95 6.48 -15.06
N LYS A 2 -2.41 6.88 -13.93
CA LYS A 2 -1.33 7.86 -13.89
C LYS A 2 0.00 7.21 -13.57
N LYS A 3 1.08 7.75 -14.17
CA LYS A 3 2.43 7.26 -13.93
C LYS A 3 3.27 8.34 -13.30
N LEU A 4 4.17 7.94 -12.41
CA LEU A 4 5.11 8.85 -11.77
C LEU A 4 6.47 8.17 -11.71
N THR A 5 7.52 8.91 -12.07
CA THR A 5 8.89 8.40 -11.99
C THR A 5 9.56 8.99 -10.77
N LEU A 6 10.11 8.13 -9.93
CA LEU A 6 10.85 8.51 -8.73
C LEU A 6 12.31 8.12 -8.91
N THR A 7 13.22 9.02 -8.57
CA THR A 7 14.65 8.83 -8.82
C THR A 7 15.46 8.54 -7.58
N SER A 8 14.83 8.47 -6.41
CA SER A 8 15.53 8.15 -5.18
C SER A 8 14.59 7.52 -4.16
N ARG A 9 15.21 6.87 -3.17
CA ARG A 9 14.47 6.31 -2.05
C ARG A 9 13.71 7.39 -1.27
N ASP A 10 14.35 8.56 -1.10
CA ASP A 10 13.74 9.66 -0.36
C ASP A 10 12.49 10.18 -1.07
N GLU A 11 12.49 10.20 -2.40
CA GLU A 11 11.30 10.59 -3.16
C GLU A 11 10.16 9.59 -2.97
N THR A 12 10.48 8.30 -2.89
CA THR A 12 9.48 7.26 -2.65
C THR A 12 8.85 7.43 -1.25
N ILE A 13 9.68 7.70 -0.25
CA ILE A 13 9.18 7.93 1.11
C ILE A 13 8.32 9.19 1.16
N ALA A 14 8.76 10.27 0.52
CA ALA A 14 8.02 11.53 0.50
C ALA A 14 6.66 11.37 -0.16
N LEU A 15 6.59 10.62 -1.25
CA LEU A 15 5.32 10.34 -1.90
C LEU A 15 4.39 9.53 -1.00
N GLY A 16 4.94 8.50 -0.34
CA GLY A 16 4.16 7.70 0.61
C GLY A 16 3.60 8.55 1.74
N GLU A 17 4.40 9.46 2.29
CA GLU A 17 3.97 10.36 3.35
C GLU A 17 2.83 11.26 2.87
N LYS A 18 2.95 11.81 1.67
CA LYS A 18 1.93 12.68 1.10
C LYS A 18 0.61 11.95 0.92
N ILE A 19 0.67 10.72 0.42
CA ILE A 19 -0.52 9.88 0.27
C ILE A 19 -1.08 9.51 1.65
N GLY A 20 -0.22 9.13 2.58
CA GLY A 20 -0.65 8.75 3.93
C GLY A 20 -1.44 9.82 4.63
N ARG A 21 -1.10 11.08 4.40
CA ARG A 21 -1.83 12.20 5.00
C ARG A 21 -3.23 12.39 4.44
N GLN A 22 -3.48 11.85 3.25
CA GLN A 22 -4.78 11.94 2.57
C GLN A 22 -5.68 10.74 2.85
N LEU A 23 -5.15 9.70 3.48
CA LEU A 23 -5.92 8.48 3.72
C LEU A 23 -6.92 8.64 4.85
N ALA A 24 -8.02 7.91 4.73
CA ALA A 24 -9.11 7.91 5.71
C ALA A 24 -9.35 6.49 6.23
N ALA A 25 -10.09 6.40 7.32
CA ALA A 25 -10.45 5.10 7.89
C ALA A 25 -11.16 4.23 6.85
N GLY A 26 -10.74 2.99 6.76
CA GLY A 26 -11.31 2.03 5.80
C GLY A 26 -10.65 2.03 4.43
N ASP A 27 -9.68 2.90 4.19
CA ASP A 27 -8.99 2.93 2.89
C ASP A 27 -8.14 1.68 2.69
N VAL A 28 -8.13 1.17 1.45
CA VAL A 28 -7.37 -0.02 1.07
C VAL A 28 -6.45 0.32 -0.08
N LEU A 29 -5.17 0.02 0.10
CA LEU A 29 -4.16 0.15 -0.95
C LEU A 29 -3.63 -1.24 -1.30
N VAL A 30 -3.43 -1.46 -2.60
CA VAL A 30 -2.87 -2.69 -3.11
C VAL A 30 -1.56 -2.37 -3.80
N LEU A 31 -0.47 -2.98 -3.34
CA LEU A 31 0.85 -2.75 -3.90
C LEU A 31 1.33 -4.01 -4.61
N ASP A 32 1.71 -3.88 -5.86
CA ASP A 32 2.33 -4.99 -6.55
C ASP A 32 3.63 -4.55 -7.24
N GLY A 33 4.42 -5.51 -7.63
CA GLY A 33 5.72 -5.24 -8.23
C GLY A 33 6.74 -6.24 -7.75
N ASP A 34 7.90 -6.25 -8.40
CA ASP A 34 8.96 -7.19 -8.08
C ASP A 34 9.53 -6.96 -6.69
N LEU A 35 10.12 -8.00 -6.12
CA LEU A 35 10.85 -7.89 -4.87
C LEU A 35 11.93 -6.81 -5.02
N GLY A 36 12.01 -5.92 -4.05
CA GLY A 36 12.98 -4.83 -4.11
C GLY A 36 12.56 -3.64 -4.96
N ALA A 37 11.32 -3.61 -5.45
CA ALA A 37 10.82 -2.52 -6.28
C ALA A 37 10.43 -1.27 -5.49
N GLY A 38 10.50 -1.29 -4.15
CA GLY A 38 10.23 -0.12 -3.33
C GLY A 38 8.93 -0.15 -2.54
N LYS A 39 8.22 -1.28 -2.52
CA LYS A 39 6.94 -1.39 -1.82
C LYS A 39 7.07 -1.13 -0.32
N THR A 40 8.07 -1.72 0.33
CA THR A 40 8.31 -1.50 1.75
C THR A 40 8.74 -0.06 2.03
N THR A 41 9.59 0.49 1.17
CA THR A 41 10.02 1.88 1.29
C THR A 41 8.84 2.83 1.19
N PHE A 42 7.95 2.58 0.25
CA PHE A 42 6.72 3.37 0.10
C PHE A 42 5.85 3.27 1.35
N THR A 43 5.72 2.06 1.91
CA THR A 43 4.92 1.85 3.12
C THR A 43 5.49 2.59 4.33
N LYS A 44 6.82 2.72 4.40
CA LYS A 44 7.46 3.55 5.43
C LYS A 44 7.00 5.00 5.32
N GLY A 45 6.86 5.50 4.11
CA GLY A 45 6.32 6.84 3.89
C GLY A 45 4.86 6.95 4.31
N LEU A 46 4.05 5.95 3.96
CA LEU A 46 2.65 5.91 4.40
C LEU A 46 2.56 6.01 5.92
N ALA A 47 3.38 5.25 6.63
CA ALA A 47 3.39 5.26 8.09
C ALA A 47 3.72 6.65 8.63
N LYS A 48 4.68 7.35 8.02
CA LYS A 48 4.99 8.72 8.40
C LYS A 48 3.78 9.64 8.23
N GLY A 49 3.07 9.49 7.11
CA GLY A 49 1.86 10.27 6.85
C GLY A 49 0.73 9.96 7.80
N LEU A 50 0.73 8.78 8.39
CA LEU A 50 -0.25 8.35 9.38
C LEU A 50 0.23 8.61 10.81
N ASP A 51 1.37 9.28 10.99
CA ASP A 51 1.96 9.60 12.29
C ASP A 51 2.32 8.35 13.11
N ILE A 52 2.70 7.28 12.44
CA ILE A 52 3.11 6.03 13.09
C ILE A 52 4.62 6.08 13.34
N PRO A 53 5.05 5.99 14.62
CA PRO A 53 6.48 6.08 14.96
C PRO A 53 7.23 4.77 14.77
N ASP A 54 6.52 3.67 14.58
CA ASP A 54 7.13 2.34 14.52
C ASP A 54 7.96 2.13 13.27
N LEU A 55 9.00 1.29 13.38
CA LEU A 55 9.80 0.91 12.24
C LEU A 55 9.03 -0.08 11.37
N ILE A 56 8.73 0.32 10.14
CA ILE A 56 8.01 -0.54 9.20
C ILE A 56 8.96 -1.58 8.63
N LYS A 57 8.55 -2.83 8.67
CA LYS A 57 9.31 -3.96 8.12
C LYS A 57 8.49 -4.66 7.04
N SER A 58 9.18 -5.34 6.13
CA SER A 58 8.52 -6.15 5.13
C SER A 58 7.69 -7.25 5.79
N PRO A 59 6.45 -7.51 5.35
CA PRO A 59 5.62 -8.57 5.91
C PRO A 59 5.97 -9.96 5.37
N THR A 60 7.12 -10.13 4.72
CA THR A 60 7.47 -11.37 4.01
C THR A 60 7.38 -12.61 4.88
N PHE A 61 7.73 -12.50 6.17
CA PHE A 61 7.69 -13.63 7.10
C PHE A 61 6.53 -13.54 8.08
N THR A 62 5.66 -12.57 7.91
CA THR A 62 4.52 -12.32 8.80
C THR A 62 3.28 -12.16 7.94
N ILE A 63 2.21 -12.88 8.27
CA ILE A 63 0.99 -12.82 7.47
C ILE A 63 0.39 -11.42 7.49
N ILE A 64 0.40 -10.77 8.65
CA ILE A 64 -0.09 -9.41 8.77
C ILE A 64 0.66 -8.70 9.91
N ARG A 65 0.97 -7.42 9.72
CA ARG A 65 1.52 -6.57 10.76
C ARG A 65 0.58 -5.43 11.03
N GLU A 66 0.32 -5.19 12.30
CA GLU A 66 -0.57 -4.12 12.74
C GLU A 66 0.24 -3.03 13.45
N TYR A 67 0.03 -1.78 13.05
CA TYR A 67 0.67 -0.61 13.65
C TYR A 67 -0.44 0.33 14.10
N GLN A 68 -0.59 0.48 15.41
CA GLN A 68 -1.76 1.18 15.98
C GLN A 68 -1.45 2.50 16.66
N ASP A 69 -0.22 2.96 16.64
CA ASP A 69 0.20 4.13 17.40
C ASP A 69 0.06 5.47 16.67
N GLY A 70 -0.46 5.48 15.45
CA GLY A 70 -0.59 6.68 14.66
C GLY A 70 -1.99 7.27 14.62
N ARG A 71 -2.19 8.19 13.68
CA ARG A 71 -3.50 8.83 13.44
C ARG A 71 -4.57 7.82 13.08
N LEU A 72 -4.19 6.82 12.29
CA LEU A 72 -5.05 5.69 11.93
C LEU A 72 -4.23 4.42 12.06
N PRO A 73 -4.85 3.29 12.45
CA PRO A 73 -4.14 2.01 12.40
C PRO A 73 -3.72 1.66 10.98
N LEU A 74 -2.57 1.00 10.85
CA LEU A 74 -2.08 0.51 9.57
C LEU A 74 -1.98 -1.01 9.64
N TYR A 75 -2.65 -1.68 8.72
CA TYR A 75 -2.63 -3.15 8.61
C TYR A 75 -1.85 -3.51 7.35
N HIS A 76 -0.61 -3.94 7.51
CA HIS A 76 0.31 -4.25 6.41
C HIS A 76 0.40 -5.76 6.22
N ARG A 77 0.07 -6.21 5.01
CA ARG A 77 -0.13 -7.61 4.76
C ARG A 77 0.53 -8.06 3.46
N ASP A 78 1.10 -9.28 3.49
CA ASP A 78 1.65 -9.94 2.32
C ASP A 78 0.72 -11.08 1.90
N ALA A 79 -0.06 -10.87 0.85
CA ALA A 79 -1.00 -11.86 0.35
C ALA A 79 -0.32 -12.96 -0.48
N TYR A 80 0.94 -12.78 -0.86
CA TYR A 80 1.68 -13.80 -1.62
C TYR A 80 1.66 -15.15 -0.92
N ARG A 81 1.77 -15.15 0.40
CA ARG A 81 1.79 -16.39 1.17
C ARG A 81 0.42 -17.07 1.26
N ARG A 82 -0.59 -16.45 0.72
CA ARG A 82 -1.95 -17.00 0.70
C ARG A 82 -2.17 -18.01 -0.42
N GLU A 83 -1.22 -18.13 -1.31
CA GLU A 83 -1.26 -19.10 -2.39
C GLU A 83 -1.57 -20.51 -1.89
N ASN A 84 -1.13 -20.85 -0.66
CA ASN A 84 -1.27 -22.17 -0.08
C ASN A 84 -2.38 -22.25 1.00
N GLY A 85 -3.16 -21.22 1.19
CA GLY A 85 -4.20 -21.21 2.20
C GLY A 85 -5.41 -20.39 1.77
N GLY A 86 -6.58 -20.70 2.26
CA GLY A 86 -7.78 -19.96 1.95
C GLY A 86 -7.72 -18.52 2.46
N ALA A 87 -8.12 -17.57 1.61
CA ALA A 87 -8.08 -16.17 1.99
C ALA A 87 -9.02 -15.86 3.16
N GLU A 88 -10.12 -16.55 3.24
CA GLU A 88 -11.13 -16.40 4.28
C GLU A 88 -10.59 -16.77 5.67
N ASP A 89 -9.53 -17.56 5.74
CA ASP A 89 -8.96 -17.99 7.01
C ASP A 89 -8.30 -16.86 7.79
N LEU A 90 -8.06 -15.71 7.16
CA LEU A 90 -7.37 -14.59 7.80
C LEU A 90 -8.25 -13.40 8.13
N GLY A 91 -9.54 -13.48 7.86
CA GLY A 91 -10.46 -12.41 8.21
C GLY A 91 -10.14 -11.09 7.50
N LEU A 92 -9.76 -11.15 6.21
CA LEU A 92 -9.41 -9.94 5.47
C LEU A 92 -10.52 -8.91 5.45
N GLU A 93 -11.76 -9.35 5.33
CA GLU A 93 -12.90 -8.45 5.28
C GLU A 93 -13.00 -7.62 6.55
N GLU A 94 -12.65 -8.19 7.70
CA GLU A 94 -12.67 -7.45 8.96
C GLU A 94 -11.67 -6.30 8.94
N TYR A 95 -10.49 -6.50 8.34
CA TYR A 95 -9.50 -5.44 8.23
C TYR A 95 -9.93 -4.38 7.24
N PHE A 96 -10.53 -4.77 6.12
CA PHE A 96 -10.99 -3.81 5.12
C PHE A 96 -12.11 -2.93 5.62
N ASP A 97 -12.97 -3.46 6.49
CA ASP A 97 -14.08 -2.71 7.08
C ASP A 97 -13.71 -2.05 8.41
N SER A 98 -12.42 -2.07 8.77
CA SER A 98 -11.96 -1.56 10.05
C SER A 98 -11.83 -0.03 10.05
N ASP A 99 -11.40 0.51 11.19
CA ASP A 99 -11.14 1.93 11.36
C ASP A 99 -9.74 2.36 10.90
N GLY A 100 -9.02 1.48 10.23
CA GLY A 100 -7.64 1.73 9.82
C GLY A 100 -7.45 1.68 8.31
N VAL A 101 -6.19 1.78 7.91
CA VAL A 101 -5.76 1.68 6.52
C VAL A 101 -5.15 0.30 6.28
N SER A 102 -5.58 -0.37 5.23
CA SER A 102 -5.05 -1.69 4.86
C SER A 102 -4.12 -1.54 3.66
N VAL A 103 -2.92 -2.10 3.76
CA VAL A 103 -1.96 -2.15 2.66
C VAL A 103 -1.68 -3.62 2.37
N VAL A 104 -2.06 -4.07 1.18
CA VAL A 104 -1.96 -5.47 0.78
C VAL A 104 -0.95 -5.59 -0.36
N GLU A 105 0.06 -6.45 -0.18
CA GLU A 105 1.02 -6.76 -1.25
C GLU A 105 0.60 -8.07 -1.89
N TRP A 106 0.82 -8.20 -3.22
CA TRP A 106 0.50 -9.40 -3.99
C TRP A 106 -0.99 -9.73 -3.99
N ALA A 107 -1.82 -8.71 -4.20
CA ALA A 107 -3.27 -8.83 -4.05
C ALA A 107 -3.94 -9.78 -5.04
N GLU A 108 -3.25 -10.21 -6.10
CA GLU A 108 -3.84 -11.16 -7.05
C GLU A 108 -4.28 -12.47 -6.42
N PHE A 109 -3.75 -12.80 -5.24
CA PHE A 109 -4.16 -14.00 -4.51
C PHE A 109 -5.40 -13.77 -3.65
N VAL A 110 -5.86 -12.53 -3.51
CA VAL A 110 -7.04 -12.19 -2.70
C VAL A 110 -7.96 -11.22 -3.44
N GLU A 111 -7.86 -11.18 -4.76
CA GLU A 111 -8.58 -10.24 -5.59
C GLU A 111 -10.09 -10.24 -5.35
N ASP A 112 -10.66 -11.43 -5.13
CA ASP A 112 -12.10 -11.55 -4.90
C ASP A 112 -12.55 -10.98 -3.56
N GLU A 113 -11.62 -10.70 -2.66
CA GLU A 113 -11.93 -10.17 -1.33
C GLU A 113 -11.75 -8.67 -1.21
N LEU A 114 -11.21 -8.03 -2.24
CA LEU A 114 -11.01 -6.59 -2.21
C LEU A 114 -12.34 -5.84 -2.24
N PRO A 115 -12.42 -4.68 -1.58
CA PRO A 115 -13.63 -3.86 -1.68
C PRO A 115 -13.75 -3.25 -3.06
N ASP A 116 -14.90 -2.66 -3.36
CA ASP A 116 -15.12 -2.01 -4.66
C ASP A 116 -14.18 -0.83 -4.88
N ASP A 117 -13.89 -0.08 -3.82
CA ASP A 117 -13.02 1.09 -3.89
C ASP A 117 -11.67 0.77 -3.24
N PHE A 118 -10.61 0.89 -4.02
CA PHE A 118 -9.24 0.73 -3.53
C PHE A 118 -8.29 1.43 -4.47
N LEU A 119 -7.05 1.63 -4.02
CA LEU A 119 -6.00 2.21 -4.86
C LEU A 119 -4.93 1.15 -5.11
N ALA A 120 -4.78 0.77 -6.37
CA ALA A 120 -3.69 -0.13 -6.76
C ALA A 120 -2.50 0.71 -7.22
N ILE A 121 -1.31 0.33 -6.77
CA ILE A 121 -0.07 0.99 -7.19
C ILE A 121 0.88 -0.11 -7.67
N HIS A 122 1.29 0.01 -8.93
CA HIS A 122 2.18 -0.96 -9.55
C HIS A 122 3.59 -0.39 -9.58
N PHE A 123 4.53 -1.07 -8.93
CA PHE A 123 5.92 -0.63 -8.81
C PHE A 123 6.76 -1.33 -9.85
N LYS A 124 7.45 -0.56 -10.68
CA LYS A 124 8.30 -1.10 -11.74
C LYS A 124 9.73 -0.60 -11.57
N ARG A 125 10.66 -1.53 -11.60
CA ARG A 125 12.09 -1.19 -11.62
C ARG A 125 12.47 -0.74 -13.04
N THR A 126 13.54 0.04 -13.11
CA THR A 126 14.08 0.47 -14.41
C THR A 126 15.52 -0.02 -14.51
N ASP A 127 16.22 0.33 -15.60
CA ASP A 127 17.63 0.02 -15.78
C ASP A 127 18.51 0.76 -14.77
N ASP A 128 18.01 1.86 -14.21
CA ASP A 128 18.70 2.61 -13.16
C ASP A 128 18.25 2.06 -11.81
N ASP A 129 19.20 1.62 -10.99
CA ASP A 129 18.92 1.01 -9.69
C ASP A 129 18.14 1.92 -8.74
N ASN A 130 18.25 3.25 -8.90
CA ASN A 130 17.60 4.21 -8.02
C ASN A 130 16.27 4.70 -8.55
N THR A 131 15.95 4.43 -9.80
CA THR A 131 14.73 4.93 -10.44
C THR A 131 13.63 3.88 -10.42
N ARG A 132 12.44 4.32 -10.04
CA ARG A 132 11.24 3.48 -10.02
C ARG A 132 10.12 4.19 -10.74
N VAL A 133 9.31 3.44 -11.47
CA VAL A 133 8.09 3.96 -12.10
C VAL A 133 6.90 3.39 -11.34
N LEU A 134 6.04 4.26 -10.86
CA LEU A 134 4.82 3.87 -10.17
C LEU A 134 3.62 4.19 -11.07
N GLU A 135 2.75 3.21 -11.25
CA GLU A 135 1.50 3.38 -11.97
C GLU A 135 0.36 3.32 -10.97
N PHE A 136 -0.49 4.35 -10.97
CA PHE A 136 -1.59 4.48 -10.03
C PHE A 136 -2.89 4.12 -10.72
N GLU A 137 -3.60 3.13 -10.18
CA GLU A 137 -4.87 2.67 -10.72
C GLU A 137 -5.93 2.84 -9.64
N PRO A 138 -6.61 3.99 -9.62
CA PRO A 138 -7.66 4.23 -8.61
C PRO A 138 -8.95 3.54 -9.01
N HIS A 139 -9.63 3.01 -8.01
CA HIS A 139 -10.97 2.43 -8.16
C HIS A 139 -11.90 3.20 -7.22
N GLY A 140 -12.84 3.95 -7.78
CA GLY A 140 -13.76 4.78 -7.02
C GLY A 140 -13.37 6.25 -7.01
N ASP A 141 -14.36 7.13 -6.80
CA ASP A 141 -14.17 8.58 -6.86
C ASP A 141 -13.21 9.09 -5.80
N HIS A 142 -13.25 8.52 -4.62
CA HIS A 142 -12.38 8.92 -3.51
C HIS A 142 -10.90 8.78 -3.91
N PHE A 143 -10.52 7.64 -4.46
CA PHE A 143 -9.13 7.41 -4.85
C PHE A 143 -8.75 8.14 -6.14
N SER A 144 -9.70 8.33 -7.04
CA SER A 144 -9.44 9.13 -8.25
C SER A 144 -9.07 10.54 -7.87
N LYS A 145 -9.79 11.14 -6.92
CA LYS A 145 -9.50 12.48 -6.45
C LYS A 145 -8.17 12.53 -5.69
N LEU A 146 -7.92 11.53 -4.85
CA LEU A 146 -6.68 11.45 -4.10
C LEU A 146 -5.47 11.42 -5.03
N VAL A 147 -5.53 10.61 -6.08
CA VAL A 147 -4.45 10.51 -7.07
C VAL A 147 -4.25 11.85 -7.78
N GLN A 148 -5.33 12.53 -8.15
CA GLN A 148 -5.24 13.84 -8.78
C GLN A 148 -4.54 14.84 -7.88
N ASP A 149 -4.87 14.84 -6.60
CA ASP A 149 -4.31 15.79 -5.64
C ASP A 149 -2.83 15.53 -5.34
N VAL A 150 -2.41 14.28 -5.39
CA VAL A 150 -1.07 13.88 -4.97
C VAL A 150 -0.10 13.72 -6.13
N VAL A 151 -0.58 13.24 -7.28
CA VAL A 151 0.28 12.87 -8.42
C VAL A 151 0.25 13.90 -9.53
N ALA A 152 -0.69 14.82 -9.48
CA ALA A 152 -0.85 15.83 -10.52
C ALA A 152 0.39 16.70 -10.71
#